data_fede07ffe7cdab57cd669955fcfe99eb
#
_entry.id   fede07ffe7cdab57cd669955fcfe99eb
#
_cell.length_a   1.000
_cell.length_b   1.000
_cell.length_c   1.000
_cell.angle_alpha   90.00
_cell.angle_beta   90.00
_cell.angle_gamma   90.00
#
_symmetry.space_group_name_H-M   'P 1'
#
loop_
_entity.id
_entity.type
_entity.pdbx_description
1 polymer ?
#
loop_
_entity_poly.entity_id
_entity_poly.type
_entity_poly.pdbx_seq_one_letter_code
_entity_poly.pdbx_strand_id
1 'polypeptide(L)'
;MALTDYTKNILNIKDKNICFYDDCLEIKEIKGVKTKIFHGYLTYTPEYCPNCGCINESFDDIIKWNWKRNCKIKVTKVCGFNTLKQRFFCKHCNKTFIATTNFVDFHKQISNDTNLNIKLELMQKGSEKDIAKRNNVSPKHVNIIMDQIAKDTLIKGNGKLPEIMGIDEFNATKDTKSKLAFIIVDQKKHNIFDINNSRLSLDLEKYFKRYSKDERDKVKFII
;
A
#
# COMPACT_ATOMS: atom_id res chain seq x y z
N MET A 1 -0.40 -16.05 29.75
CA MET A 1 -0.14 -15.45 28.43
C MET A 1 1.24 -14.82 28.52
N ALA A 2 2.17 -15.19 27.64
CA ALA A 2 3.52 -14.62 27.67
C ALA A 2 3.48 -13.12 27.34
N LEU A 3 4.41 -12.33 27.88
CA LEU A 3 4.51 -10.88 27.62
C LEU A 3 4.55 -10.57 26.11
N THR A 4 5.25 -11.40 25.37
CA THR A 4 5.32 -11.34 23.89
C THR A 4 3.94 -11.43 23.24
N ASP A 5 3.05 -12.31 23.70
CA ASP A 5 1.71 -12.49 23.12
C ASP A 5 0.82 -11.27 23.39
N TYR A 6 0.92 -10.72 24.62
CA TYR A 6 0.20 -9.51 24.97
C TYR A 6 0.63 -8.32 24.11
N THR A 7 1.94 -8.14 23.92
CA THR A 7 2.49 -7.07 23.06
C THR A 7 2.09 -7.24 21.60
N LYS A 8 2.08 -8.48 21.07
CA LYS A 8 1.58 -8.78 19.71
C LYS A 8 0.13 -8.37 19.53
N ASN A 9 -0.72 -8.69 20.50
CA ASN A 9 -2.14 -8.36 20.46
C ASN A 9 -2.35 -6.83 20.44
N ILE A 10 -1.65 -6.07 21.29
CA ILE A 10 -1.72 -4.62 21.31
C ILE A 10 -1.29 -4.01 19.97
N LEU A 11 -0.27 -4.56 19.32
CA LEU A 11 0.29 -4.08 18.07
C LEU A 11 -0.39 -4.68 16.83
N ASN A 12 -1.39 -5.53 17.00
CA ASN A 12 -2.07 -6.31 15.94
C ASN A 12 -1.08 -7.11 15.07
N ILE A 13 -0.02 -7.64 15.69
CA ILE A 13 1.01 -8.44 15.00
C ILE A 13 0.61 -9.91 15.02
N LYS A 14 0.19 -10.43 13.88
CA LYS A 14 -0.25 -11.85 13.73
C LYS A 14 0.92 -12.81 13.46
N ASP A 15 2.09 -12.29 13.11
CA ASP A 15 3.26 -13.12 12.79
C ASP A 15 3.84 -13.76 14.07
N LYS A 16 3.76 -15.09 14.11
CA LYS A 16 4.30 -15.88 15.22
C LYS A 16 5.82 -15.82 15.36
N ASN A 17 6.53 -15.50 14.28
CA ASN A 17 8.00 -15.47 14.23
C ASN A 17 8.60 -14.17 14.77
N ILE A 18 7.78 -13.15 15.04
CA ILE A 18 8.20 -11.94 15.72
C ILE A 18 8.17 -12.20 17.23
N CYS A 19 9.28 -11.92 17.91
CA CYS A 19 9.42 -12.01 19.35
C CYS A 19 9.83 -10.67 19.94
N PHE A 20 9.34 -10.37 21.15
CA PHE A 20 9.71 -9.16 21.88
C PHE A 20 10.62 -9.51 23.06
N TYR A 21 11.51 -8.60 23.42
CA TYR A 21 12.30 -8.71 24.64
C TYR A 21 11.44 -8.42 25.88
N ASP A 22 11.85 -8.88 27.05
CA ASP A 22 11.10 -8.64 28.28
C ASP A 22 10.97 -7.15 28.59
N ASP A 23 12.05 -6.36 28.42
CA ASP A 23 12.05 -4.91 28.52
C ASP A 23 11.95 -4.26 27.14
N CYS A 24 10.92 -4.64 26.39
CA CYS A 24 10.82 -4.24 24.98
C CYS A 24 10.38 -2.80 24.75
N LEU A 25 9.85 -2.08 25.74
CA LEU A 25 9.23 -0.77 25.56
C LEU A 25 10.18 0.38 25.89
N GLU A 26 10.47 1.21 24.89
CA GLU A 26 11.13 2.51 25.01
C GLU A 26 10.14 3.63 24.66
N ILE A 27 10.11 4.71 25.45
CA ILE A 27 9.35 5.92 25.10
C ILE A 27 10.32 6.99 24.63
N LYS A 28 10.17 7.44 23.39
CA LYS A 28 11.04 8.42 22.77
C LYS A 28 10.23 9.51 22.06
N GLU A 29 10.70 10.73 22.15
CA GLU A 29 10.12 11.82 21.37
C GLU A 29 10.68 11.82 19.95
N ILE A 30 9.80 11.68 18.95
CA ILE A 30 10.15 11.72 17.54
C ILE A 30 9.33 12.82 16.87
N LYS A 31 10.01 13.85 16.37
CA LYS A 31 9.37 15.03 15.72
C LYS A 31 8.27 15.67 16.57
N GLY A 32 8.55 15.86 17.87
CA GLY A 32 7.59 16.45 18.81
C GLY A 32 6.44 15.53 19.27
N VAL A 33 6.49 14.24 18.90
CA VAL A 33 5.46 13.26 19.27
C VAL A 33 6.06 12.19 20.17
N LYS A 34 5.53 12.02 21.38
CA LYS A 34 5.88 10.89 22.26
C LYS A 34 5.51 9.59 21.57
N THR A 35 6.51 8.81 21.22
CA THR A 35 6.37 7.57 20.46
C THR A 35 6.83 6.39 21.30
N LYS A 36 6.00 5.36 21.38
CA LYS A 36 6.34 4.06 21.97
C LYS A 36 7.12 3.26 20.96
N ILE A 37 8.33 2.82 21.33
CA ILE A 37 9.17 1.98 20.47
C ILE A 37 9.28 0.63 21.14
N PHE A 38 8.84 -0.40 20.44
CA PHE A 38 9.01 -1.78 20.91
C PHE A 38 10.26 -2.37 20.30
N HIS A 39 11.00 -3.15 21.07
CA HIS A 39 12.22 -3.82 20.67
C HIS A 39 12.00 -5.33 20.61
N GLY A 40 12.48 -5.96 19.55
CA GLY A 40 12.32 -7.40 19.38
C GLY A 40 13.12 -7.92 18.20
N TYR A 41 12.84 -9.16 17.84
CA TYR A 41 13.53 -9.85 16.75
C TYR A 41 12.58 -10.72 15.93
N LEU A 42 12.96 -10.96 14.68
CA LEU A 42 12.28 -11.82 13.74
C LEU A 42 13.21 -12.99 13.40
N THR A 43 12.79 -14.19 13.76
CA THR A 43 13.52 -15.43 13.48
C THR A 43 12.57 -16.58 13.24
N TYR A 44 12.97 -17.50 12.38
CA TYR A 44 12.28 -18.75 12.09
C TYR A 44 13.27 -19.73 11.46
N THR A 45 12.82 -20.93 11.16
CA THR A 45 13.57 -21.90 10.34
C THR A 45 13.00 -21.82 8.92
N PRO A 46 13.79 -21.41 7.92
CA PRO A 46 13.32 -21.31 6.53
C PRO A 46 13.04 -22.72 5.97
N GLU A 47 11.95 -22.85 5.23
CA GLU A 47 11.60 -24.10 4.53
C GLU A 47 12.42 -24.26 3.26
N TYR A 48 12.78 -23.15 2.59
CA TYR A 48 13.56 -23.15 1.34
C TYR A 48 14.39 -21.89 1.20
N CYS A 49 15.37 -21.92 0.32
CA CYS A 49 16.19 -20.76 -0.05
C CYS A 49 15.53 -19.95 -1.16
N PRO A 50 15.24 -18.65 -0.96
CA PRO A 50 14.61 -17.80 -1.98
C PRO A 50 15.51 -17.52 -3.19
N ASN A 51 16.83 -17.78 -3.09
CA ASN A 51 17.76 -17.52 -4.19
C ASN A 51 17.90 -18.70 -5.16
N CYS A 52 17.86 -19.94 -4.67
CA CYS A 52 18.08 -21.14 -5.49
C CYS A 52 16.98 -22.19 -5.39
N GLY A 53 15.98 -21.99 -4.52
CA GLY A 53 14.88 -22.92 -4.33
C GLY A 53 15.23 -24.19 -3.53
N CYS A 54 16.48 -24.34 -3.05
CA CYS A 54 16.87 -25.51 -2.26
C CYS A 54 15.97 -25.63 -1.02
N ILE A 55 15.38 -26.80 -0.82
CA ILE A 55 14.56 -27.14 0.35
C ILE A 55 15.48 -27.42 1.53
N ASN A 56 15.09 -27.01 2.72
CA ASN A 56 15.86 -27.18 3.96
C ASN A 56 15.40 -28.46 4.70
N GLU A 57 15.59 -29.62 4.08
CA GLU A 57 15.07 -30.90 4.57
C GLU A 57 15.70 -31.31 5.89
N SER A 58 17.01 -31.18 6.02
CA SER A 58 17.77 -31.56 7.21
C SER A 58 17.89 -30.43 8.24
N PHE A 59 17.29 -29.27 8.01
CA PHE A 59 17.46 -28.02 8.77
C PHE A 59 18.93 -27.53 8.85
N ASP A 60 19.83 -28.16 8.10
CA ASP A 60 21.27 -27.88 8.08
C ASP A 60 21.73 -27.29 6.76
N ASP A 61 20.91 -27.35 5.71
CA ASP A 61 21.18 -26.75 4.41
C ASP A 61 21.11 -25.22 4.44
N ILE A 62 20.26 -24.69 5.33
CA ILE A 62 20.09 -23.26 5.57
C ILE A 62 20.30 -22.97 7.05
N ILE A 63 21.39 -22.34 7.38
CA ILE A 63 21.79 -22.06 8.76
C ILE A 63 21.52 -20.59 9.14
N LYS A 64 21.31 -20.36 10.44
CA LYS A 64 21.29 -19.01 11.02
C LYS A 64 22.70 -18.45 11.01
N TRP A 65 22.89 -17.30 10.33
CA TRP A 65 24.23 -16.73 10.12
C TRP A 65 24.53 -15.60 11.10
N ASN A 66 23.81 -14.49 10.97
CA ASN A 66 23.93 -13.33 11.83
C ASN A 66 22.63 -12.50 11.82
N TRP A 67 22.65 -11.30 12.42
CA TRP A 67 21.49 -10.44 12.51
C TRP A 67 21.65 -9.18 11.66
N LYS A 68 20.62 -8.81 10.92
CA LYS A 68 20.48 -7.46 10.36
C LYS A 68 19.90 -6.55 11.44
N ARG A 69 20.69 -5.54 11.85
CA ARG A 69 20.33 -4.55 12.88
C ARG A 69 19.56 -3.37 12.26
N ASN A 70 18.97 -2.54 13.14
CA ASN A 70 18.34 -1.25 12.81
C ASN A 70 17.18 -1.35 11.79
N CYS A 71 16.43 -2.44 11.82
CA CYS A 71 15.20 -2.55 11.02
C CYS A 71 14.06 -1.84 11.75
N LYS A 72 13.90 -0.54 11.52
CA LYS A 72 12.83 0.28 12.10
C LYS A 72 11.57 0.14 11.29
N ILE A 73 10.48 -0.24 11.94
CA ILE A 73 9.15 -0.38 11.32
C ILE A 73 8.21 0.58 12.04
N LYS A 74 7.51 1.41 11.28
CA LYS A 74 6.44 2.23 11.79
C LYS A 74 5.16 1.40 11.85
N VAL A 75 4.57 1.28 13.02
CA VAL A 75 3.36 0.48 13.27
C VAL A 75 2.11 1.35 13.28
N THR A 76 2.14 2.49 14.01
CA THR A 76 1.06 3.47 14.07
C THR A 76 1.63 4.89 14.17
N LYS A 77 0.75 5.89 14.31
CA LYS A 77 1.17 7.29 14.53
C LYS A 77 2.13 7.45 15.71
N VAL A 78 1.89 6.73 16.80
CA VAL A 78 2.61 6.83 18.08
C VAL A 78 3.36 5.56 18.47
N CYS A 79 3.49 4.63 17.54
CA CYS A 79 4.09 3.33 17.81
C CYS A 79 5.08 2.94 16.71
N GLY A 80 6.24 2.48 17.10
CA GLY A 80 7.29 1.94 16.24
C GLY A 80 7.78 0.60 16.74
N PHE A 81 8.39 -0.17 15.85
CA PHE A 81 9.03 -1.44 16.16
C PHE A 81 10.46 -1.46 15.63
N ASN A 82 11.42 -1.56 16.54
CA ASN A 82 12.81 -1.79 16.21
C ASN A 82 13.09 -3.29 16.25
N THR A 83 13.36 -3.90 15.11
CA THR A 83 13.57 -5.34 15.03
C THR A 83 14.96 -5.69 14.56
N LEU A 84 15.54 -6.74 15.15
CA LEU A 84 16.63 -7.49 14.58
C LEU A 84 16.04 -8.54 13.64
N LYS A 85 16.48 -8.58 12.39
CA LYS A 85 16.06 -9.62 11.45
C LYS A 85 17.14 -10.67 11.33
N GLN A 86 16.79 -11.94 11.52
CA GLN A 86 17.70 -13.04 11.31
C GLN A 86 18.19 -13.04 9.87
N ARG A 87 19.49 -13.19 9.66
CA ARG A 87 20.08 -13.50 8.37
C ARG A 87 20.38 -14.99 8.33
N PHE A 88 20.06 -15.59 7.20
CA PHE A 88 20.33 -17.01 6.91
C PHE A 88 21.40 -17.13 5.85
N PHE A 89 22.11 -18.24 5.86
CA PHE A 89 23.08 -18.61 4.85
C PHE A 89 22.69 -19.97 4.24
N CYS A 90 22.56 -20.03 2.93
CA CYS A 90 22.29 -21.26 2.21
C CYS A 90 23.62 -21.91 1.80
N LYS A 91 23.88 -23.13 2.27
CA LYS A 91 25.09 -23.90 1.93
C LYS A 91 25.11 -24.34 0.47
N HIS A 92 23.94 -24.51 -0.17
CA HIS A 92 23.85 -24.94 -1.55
C HIS A 92 24.28 -23.86 -2.55
N CYS A 93 23.79 -22.62 -2.42
CA CYS A 93 24.12 -21.54 -3.36
C CYS A 93 25.13 -20.53 -2.80
N ASN A 94 25.61 -20.70 -1.57
CA ASN A 94 26.53 -19.81 -0.86
C ASN A 94 26.06 -18.35 -0.78
N LYS A 95 24.73 -18.12 -0.76
CA LYS A 95 24.15 -16.79 -0.64
C LYS A 95 23.44 -16.63 0.68
N THR A 96 23.38 -15.38 1.16
CA THR A 96 22.62 -15.02 2.34
C THR A 96 21.29 -14.36 1.97
N PHE A 97 20.30 -14.52 2.82
CA PHE A 97 19.03 -13.80 2.76
C PHE A 97 18.55 -13.44 4.17
N ILE A 98 17.51 -12.62 4.28
CA ILE A 98 17.06 -12.05 5.54
C ILE A 98 15.67 -12.56 5.82
N ALA A 99 15.34 -12.79 7.10
CA ALA A 99 14.01 -13.12 7.55
C ALA A 99 12.97 -12.08 7.06
N THR A 100 11.89 -12.58 6.50
CA THR A 100 10.77 -11.79 5.99
C THR A 100 9.53 -12.00 6.85
N THR A 101 8.61 -11.06 6.83
CA THR A 101 7.35 -11.09 7.55
C THR A 101 6.27 -10.46 6.67
N ASN A 102 5.03 -10.88 6.82
CA ASN A 102 3.87 -10.25 6.18
C ASN A 102 3.36 -9.01 6.93
N PHE A 103 3.94 -8.68 8.08
CA PHE A 103 3.62 -7.46 8.82
C PHE A 103 4.09 -6.18 8.12
N VAL A 104 5.17 -6.26 7.34
CA VAL A 104 5.74 -5.17 6.54
C VAL A 104 6.35 -5.73 5.26
N ASP A 105 6.11 -5.09 4.13
CA ASP A 105 6.65 -5.51 2.84
C ASP A 105 8.18 -5.51 2.84
N PHE A 106 8.75 -6.31 1.96
CA PHE A 106 10.19 -6.41 1.79
C PHE A 106 10.80 -5.04 1.46
N HIS A 107 11.86 -4.68 2.16
CA HIS A 107 12.52 -3.36 2.09
C HIS A 107 11.67 -2.15 2.50
N LYS A 108 10.46 -2.33 3.02
CA LYS A 108 9.65 -1.22 3.55
C LYS A 108 9.85 -1.03 5.05
N GLN A 109 9.44 0.15 5.53
CA GLN A 109 9.54 0.57 6.93
C GLN A 109 8.20 1.00 7.54
N ILE A 110 7.13 0.91 6.78
CA ILE A 110 5.77 1.24 7.21
C ILE A 110 4.97 -0.06 7.18
N SER A 111 4.28 -0.37 8.27
CA SER A 111 3.49 -1.59 8.40
C SER A 111 2.33 -1.60 7.39
N ASN A 112 1.91 -2.80 7.02
CA ASN A 112 0.76 -2.99 6.14
C ASN A 112 -0.53 -2.47 6.75
N ASP A 113 -0.68 -2.52 8.08
CA ASP A 113 -1.83 -1.93 8.80
C ASP A 113 -1.86 -0.40 8.66
N THR A 114 -0.70 0.28 8.75
CA THR A 114 -0.63 1.73 8.50
C THR A 114 -1.00 2.06 7.06
N ASN A 115 -0.54 1.28 6.09
CA ASN A 115 -0.90 1.45 4.69
C ASN A 115 -2.40 1.21 4.45
N LEU A 116 -2.98 0.21 5.10
CA LEU A 116 -4.41 -0.06 5.04
C LEU A 116 -5.22 1.11 5.64
N ASN A 117 -4.80 1.64 6.78
CA ASN A 117 -5.47 2.80 7.39
C ASN A 117 -5.44 4.02 6.46
N ILE A 118 -4.31 4.29 5.80
CA ILE A 118 -4.21 5.35 4.79
C ILE A 118 -5.19 5.10 3.63
N LYS A 119 -5.30 3.86 3.14
CA LYS A 119 -6.26 3.50 2.09
C LYS A 119 -7.70 3.80 2.51
N LEU A 120 -8.08 3.45 3.75
CA LEU A 120 -9.41 3.71 4.29
C LEU A 120 -9.68 5.22 4.46
N GLU A 121 -8.69 5.99 4.93
CA GLU A 121 -8.82 7.44 5.05
C GLU A 121 -8.92 8.14 3.68
N LEU A 122 -8.29 7.62 2.64
CA LEU A 122 -8.39 8.14 1.27
C LEU A 122 -9.80 7.98 0.68
N MET A 123 -10.61 7.06 1.21
CA MET A 123 -12.04 6.94 0.83
C MET A 123 -12.92 8.01 1.47
N GLN A 124 -12.40 8.76 2.43
CA GLN A 124 -13.11 9.83 3.14
C GLN A 124 -12.69 11.20 2.59
N LYS A 125 -13.50 12.24 2.91
CA LYS A 125 -13.13 13.62 2.57
C LYS A 125 -11.93 14.07 3.40
N GLY A 126 -10.87 14.52 2.74
CA GLY A 126 -9.65 15.01 3.40
C GLY A 126 -8.54 15.32 2.43
N SER A 127 -7.60 16.17 2.82
CA SER A 127 -6.40 16.41 2.01
C SER A 127 -5.33 15.35 2.27
N GLU A 128 -4.49 15.08 1.27
CA GLU A 128 -3.32 14.18 1.42
C GLU A 128 -2.40 14.62 2.57
N LYS A 129 -2.25 15.95 2.77
CA LYS A 129 -1.45 16.51 3.87
C LYS A 129 -2.03 16.17 5.24
N ASP A 130 -3.36 16.21 5.37
CA ASP A 130 -4.03 15.88 6.63
C ASP A 130 -3.94 14.38 6.92
N ILE A 131 -4.16 13.54 5.91
CA ILE A 131 -3.98 12.09 6.02
C ILE A 131 -2.54 11.76 6.43
N ALA A 132 -1.55 12.39 5.77
CA ALA A 132 -0.15 12.21 6.10
C ALA A 132 0.16 12.61 7.56
N LYS A 133 -0.39 13.75 8.02
CA LYS A 133 -0.23 14.24 9.39
C LYS A 133 -0.89 13.30 10.40
N ARG A 134 -2.12 12.83 10.14
CA ARG A 134 -2.83 11.89 11.03
C ARG A 134 -2.08 10.58 11.17
N ASN A 135 -1.51 10.06 10.08
CA ASN A 135 -0.74 8.81 10.08
C ASN A 135 0.75 9.02 10.39
N ASN A 136 1.22 10.27 10.59
CA ASN A 136 2.62 10.63 10.79
C ASN A 136 3.56 10.03 9.71
N VAL A 137 3.16 10.09 8.46
CA VAL A 137 3.94 9.71 7.27
C VAL A 137 4.25 10.95 6.42
N SER A 138 5.01 10.80 5.35
CA SER A 138 5.18 11.89 4.39
C SER A 138 3.98 11.97 3.43
N PRO A 139 3.60 13.16 2.92
CA PRO A 139 2.60 13.27 1.85
C PRO A 139 2.96 12.43 0.63
N LYS A 140 4.24 12.36 0.28
CA LYS A 140 4.73 11.50 -0.81
C LYS A 140 4.36 10.02 -0.62
N HIS A 141 4.33 9.53 0.63
CA HIS A 141 3.92 8.16 0.91
C HIS A 141 2.42 7.95 0.67
N VAL A 142 1.59 8.94 1.02
CA VAL A 142 0.15 8.92 0.72
C VAL A 142 -0.07 8.86 -0.80
N ASN A 143 0.66 9.67 -1.58
CA ASN A 143 0.57 9.67 -3.04
C ASN A 143 0.98 8.32 -3.65
N ILE A 144 2.03 7.68 -3.12
CA ILE A 144 2.41 6.32 -3.55
C ILE A 144 1.26 5.33 -3.35
N ILE A 145 0.54 5.43 -2.21
CA ILE A 145 -0.64 4.59 -1.94
C ILE A 145 -1.79 4.91 -2.89
N MET A 146 -2.04 6.21 -3.17
CA MET A 146 -3.04 6.63 -4.17
C MET A 146 -2.74 6.06 -5.54
N ASP A 147 -1.49 6.15 -6.00
CA ASP A 147 -1.06 5.59 -7.29
C ASP A 147 -1.24 4.07 -7.35
N GLN A 148 -1.01 3.36 -6.24
CA GLN A 148 -1.28 1.92 -6.15
C GLN A 148 -2.77 1.63 -6.28
N ILE A 149 -3.63 2.33 -5.52
CA ILE A 149 -5.08 2.20 -5.62
C ILE A 149 -5.55 2.49 -7.06
N ALA A 150 -5.04 3.57 -7.67
CA ALA A 150 -5.41 3.93 -9.04
C ALA A 150 -5.04 2.83 -10.04
N LYS A 151 -3.87 2.21 -9.91
CA LYS A 151 -3.44 1.08 -10.76
C LYS A 151 -4.30 -0.17 -10.56
N ASP A 152 -4.65 -0.47 -9.31
CA ASP A 152 -5.48 -1.63 -8.97
C ASP A 152 -6.94 -1.42 -9.38
N THR A 153 -7.40 -0.16 -9.36
CA THR A 153 -8.78 0.26 -9.65
C THR A 153 -8.98 0.67 -11.10
N LEU A 154 -7.96 0.59 -11.96
CA LEU A 154 -8.10 0.84 -13.40
C LEU A 154 -9.21 -0.08 -13.93
N ILE A 155 -10.42 0.45 -13.85
CA ILE A 155 -11.64 -0.15 -14.38
C ILE A 155 -11.41 -0.18 -15.89
N LYS A 156 -11.08 -1.34 -16.41
CA LYS A 156 -11.29 -1.62 -17.83
C LYS A 156 -12.77 -1.40 -18.03
N GLY A 157 -13.14 -0.28 -18.62
CA GLY A 157 -14.53 -0.02 -18.96
C GLY A 157 -15.06 -1.27 -19.65
N ASN A 158 -16.15 -1.83 -19.14
CA ASN A 158 -16.78 -3.04 -19.69
C ASN A 158 -17.44 -2.81 -21.06
N GLY A 159 -16.97 -1.78 -21.79
CA GLY A 159 -17.45 -1.45 -23.15
C GLY A 159 -18.87 -0.90 -23.21
N LYS A 160 -19.49 -0.59 -22.08
CA LYS A 160 -20.89 -0.09 -22.00
C LYS A 160 -20.89 1.36 -21.52
N LEU A 161 -21.60 2.23 -22.25
CA LEU A 161 -21.81 3.62 -21.86
C LEU A 161 -23.05 3.75 -20.95
N PRO A 162 -23.09 4.77 -20.05
CA PRO A 162 -24.32 5.10 -19.32
C PRO A 162 -25.42 5.55 -20.25
N GLU A 163 -26.69 5.16 -19.98
CA GLU A 163 -27.84 5.64 -20.76
C GLU A 163 -28.09 7.14 -20.55
N ILE A 164 -27.81 7.66 -19.36
CA ILE A 164 -27.92 9.08 -19.03
C ILE A 164 -26.54 9.51 -18.53
N MET A 165 -25.85 10.31 -19.34
CA MET A 165 -24.52 10.83 -19.04
C MET A 165 -24.59 12.26 -18.57
N GLY A 166 -24.07 12.54 -17.38
CA GLY A 166 -23.68 13.88 -16.97
C GLY A 166 -22.26 14.18 -17.46
N ILE A 167 -22.05 15.37 -18.01
CA ILE A 167 -20.75 15.77 -18.56
C ILE A 167 -20.39 17.14 -18.00
N ASP A 168 -19.18 17.28 -17.48
CA ASP A 168 -18.67 18.55 -16.98
C ASP A 168 -17.16 18.68 -17.20
N GLU A 169 -16.67 19.91 -17.17
CA GLU A 169 -15.27 20.24 -17.29
C GLU A 169 -14.72 20.76 -15.96
N PHE A 170 -13.53 20.36 -15.58
CA PHE A 170 -12.87 20.84 -14.39
C PHE A 170 -11.40 21.16 -14.61
N ASN A 171 -10.81 22.00 -13.75
CA ASN A 171 -9.39 22.30 -13.81
C ASN A 171 -8.57 21.04 -13.54
N ALA A 172 -7.81 20.63 -14.55
CA ALA A 172 -6.94 19.48 -14.47
C ALA A 172 -5.69 19.76 -13.63
N THR A 173 -5.04 18.71 -13.18
CA THR A 173 -3.73 18.80 -12.54
C THR A 173 -2.65 19.18 -13.56
N LYS A 174 -1.48 19.61 -13.07
CA LYS A 174 -0.37 20.04 -13.95
C LYS A 174 0.19 18.93 -14.85
N ASP A 175 -0.16 17.70 -14.59
CA ASP A 175 0.32 16.49 -15.29
C ASP A 175 -0.51 16.16 -16.54
N THR A 176 -1.59 16.91 -16.79
CA THR A 176 -2.46 16.70 -17.96
C THR A 176 -2.02 17.54 -19.15
N LYS A 177 -2.27 17.05 -20.36
CA LYS A 177 -1.95 17.76 -21.61
C LYS A 177 -2.79 19.03 -21.81
N SER A 178 -3.93 19.12 -21.17
CA SER A 178 -4.89 20.20 -21.26
C SER A 178 -5.10 20.83 -19.88
N LYS A 179 -5.34 22.15 -19.85
CA LYS A 179 -5.65 22.87 -18.62
C LYS A 179 -6.98 22.41 -17.98
N LEU A 180 -7.89 21.86 -18.80
CA LEU A 180 -9.18 21.35 -18.37
C LEU A 180 -9.28 19.86 -18.74
N ALA A 181 -9.78 19.09 -17.78
CA ALA A 181 -10.16 17.70 -17.94
C ALA A 181 -11.69 17.59 -18.08
N PHE A 182 -12.14 16.45 -18.55
CA PHE A 182 -13.53 16.15 -18.85
C PHE A 182 -13.98 14.96 -17.99
N ILE A 183 -15.07 15.15 -17.25
CA ILE A 183 -15.65 14.12 -16.39
C ILE A 183 -16.94 13.61 -16.98
N ILE A 184 -17.15 12.31 -16.92
CA ILE A 184 -18.39 11.62 -17.30
C ILE A 184 -18.96 10.98 -16.06
N VAL A 185 -20.25 11.22 -15.81
CA VAL A 185 -21.00 10.71 -14.66
C VAL A 185 -22.16 9.84 -15.15
N ASP A 186 -22.34 8.66 -14.57
CA ASP A 186 -23.56 7.87 -14.72
C ASP A 186 -24.64 8.48 -13.80
N GLN A 187 -25.59 9.19 -14.38
CA GLN A 187 -26.65 9.86 -13.64
C GLN A 187 -27.63 8.90 -12.98
N LYS A 188 -27.78 7.68 -13.52
CA LYS A 188 -28.64 6.67 -12.89
C LYS A 188 -28.01 6.07 -11.64
N LYS A 189 -26.68 5.86 -11.67
CA LYS A 189 -25.94 5.24 -10.57
C LYS A 189 -25.35 6.25 -9.62
N HIS A 190 -25.42 7.55 -9.93
CA HIS A 190 -24.81 8.64 -9.16
C HIS A 190 -23.31 8.42 -8.88
N ASN A 191 -22.56 7.94 -9.87
CA ASN A 191 -21.14 7.72 -9.75
C ASN A 191 -20.36 8.27 -10.95
N ILE A 192 -19.08 8.52 -10.73
CA ILE A 192 -18.15 8.89 -11.80
C ILE A 192 -17.97 7.65 -12.69
N PHE A 193 -18.28 7.81 -13.98
CA PHE A 193 -18.08 6.77 -14.97
C PHE A 193 -16.64 6.77 -15.48
N ASP A 194 -16.13 7.94 -15.90
CA ASP A 194 -14.75 8.08 -16.36
C ASP A 194 -14.28 9.54 -16.30
N ILE A 195 -12.97 9.74 -16.37
CA ILE A 195 -12.32 11.04 -16.45
C ILE A 195 -11.35 11.02 -17.63
N ASN A 196 -11.54 11.93 -18.59
CA ASN A 196 -10.64 12.10 -19.71
C ASN A 196 -9.72 13.30 -19.50
N ASN A 197 -8.44 13.11 -19.75
CA ASN A 197 -7.38 14.13 -19.52
C ASN A 197 -7.42 15.32 -20.51
N SER A 198 -8.39 15.36 -21.41
CA SER A 198 -8.52 16.41 -22.40
C SER A 198 -9.98 16.65 -22.76
N ARG A 199 -10.35 17.92 -22.95
CA ARG A 199 -11.65 18.34 -23.47
C ARG A 199 -11.65 18.63 -24.96
N LEU A 200 -10.52 18.52 -25.63
CA LEU A 200 -10.41 18.83 -27.04
C LEU A 200 -11.27 17.89 -27.87
N SER A 201 -12.01 18.45 -28.84
CA SER A 201 -12.98 17.70 -29.67
C SER A 201 -12.37 16.44 -30.29
N LEU A 202 -11.14 16.53 -30.78
CA LEU A 202 -10.43 15.38 -31.36
C LEU A 202 -10.16 14.26 -30.32
N ASP A 203 -9.86 14.61 -29.09
CA ASP A 203 -9.60 13.63 -28.03
C ASP A 203 -10.91 13.01 -27.53
N LEU A 204 -11.97 13.80 -27.44
CA LEU A 204 -13.31 13.32 -27.10
C LEU A 204 -13.85 12.39 -28.19
N GLU A 205 -13.68 12.75 -29.45
CA GLU A 205 -14.04 11.90 -30.58
C GLU A 205 -13.30 10.56 -30.53
N LYS A 206 -12.00 10.57 -30.30
CA LYS A 206 -11.21 9.34 -30.10
C LYS A 206 -11.68 8.53 -28.91
N TYR A 207 -12.04 9.21 -27.82
CA TYR A 207 -12.54 8.55 -26.61
C TYR A 207 -13.84 7.79 -26.90
N PHE A 208 -14.85 8.46 -27.50
CA PHE A 208 -16.14 7.82 -27.78
C PHE A 208 -16.07 6.80 -28.93
N LYS A 209 -15.15 6.95 -29.88
CA LYS A 209 -14.90 5.93 -30.92
C LYS A 209 -14.36 4.60 -30.40
N ARG A 210 -13.93 4.53 -29.14
CA ARG A 210 -13.59 3.23 -28.51
C ARG A 210 -14.81 2.34 -28.29
N TYR A 211 -15.99 2.93 -28.25
CA TYR A 211 -17.26 2.23 -28.09
C TYR A 211 -17.88 1.97 -29.47
N SER A 212 -18.53 0.80 -29.64
CA SER A 212 -19.23 0.49 -30.85
C SER A 212 -20.34 1.49 -31.12
N LYS A 213 -20.79 1.59 -32.37
CA LYS A 213 -21.92 2.44 -32.74
C LYS A 213 -23.16 2.08 -31.93
N ASP A 214 -23.49 0.78 -31.87
CA ASP A 214 -24.65 0.27 -31.12
C ASP A 214 -24.61 0.63 -29.64
N GLU A 215 -23.42 0.74 -29.05
CA GLU A 215 -23.27 1.15 -27.65
C GLU A 215 -23.46 2.66 -27.48
N ARG A 216 -22.96 3.45 -28.41
CA ARG A 216 -23.18 4.90 -28.42
C ARG A 216 -24.64 5.28 -28.63
N ASP A 217 -25.36 4.52 -29.48
CA ASP A 217 -26.77 4.72 -29.78
C ASP A 217 -27.70 4.38 -28.60
N LYS A 218 -27.16 3.69 -27.55
CA LYS A 218 -27.91 3.44 -26.29
C LYS A 218 -27.92 4.65 -25.33
N VAL A 219 -27.09 5.64 -25.57
CA VAL A 219 -27.07 6.88 -24.78
C VAL A 219 -28.32 7.68 -25.16
N LYS A 220 -29.20 7.89 -24.17
CA LYS A 220 -30.51 8.58 -24.38
C LYS A 220 -30.43 10.07 -24.11
N PHE A 221 -29.65 10.45 -23.08
CA PHE A 221 -29.52 11.85 -22.63
C PHE A 221 -28.10 12.18 -22.27
N ILE A 222 -27.67 13.39 -22.61
CA ILE A 222 -26.44 14.02 -22.18
C ILE A 222 -26.84 15.31 -21.47
N ILE A 223 -26.39 15.49 -20.23
CA ILE A 223 -26.74 16.59 -19.33
C ILE A 223 -25.48 17.33 -18.92
#